data_9a9d2262a4a7a59f3dde322dc528712b
#
_entry.id   9a9d2262a4a7a59f3dde322dc528712b
#
_cell.length_a   1.000
_cell.length_b   1.000
_cell.length_c   1.000
_cell.angle_alpha   90.00
_cell.angle_beta   90.00
_cell.angle_gamma   90.00
#
_symmetry.space_group_name_H-M   'P 1'
#
loop_
_entity.id
_entity.type
_entity.pdbx_description
1 polymer ?
#
loop_
_entity_poly.entity_id
_entity_poly.type
_entity_poly.pdbx_seq_one_letter_code
_entity_poly.pdbx_strand_id
1 'polypeptide(L)' 'MTDEAFSRAARTYGDTLFRVAYHALQNRADAEDVMQTVLLRLYESRKEFESETHLKH' A
#
# COMPACT_ATOMS: atom_id res chain seq x y z
N MET A 1 -12.89 -2.54 8.22
CA MET A 1 -12.69 -2.68 6.77
C MET A 1 -12.51 -4.14 6.39
N THR A 2 -13.21 -4.59 5.37
CA THR A 2 -13.09 -5.97 4.90
C THR A 2 -11.78 -6.14 4.09
N ASP A 3 -11.30 -7.38 3.99
CA ASP A 3 -10.12 -7.67 3.19
C ASP A 3 -10.31 -7.29 1.73
N GLU A 4 -11.52 -7.52 1.22
CA GLU A 4 -11.84 -7.18 -0.15
C GLU A 4 -11.77 -5.66 -0.38
N ALA A 5 -12.34 -4.89 0.53
CA ALA A 5 -12.32 -3.44 0.43
C ALA A 5 -10.89 -2.90 0.55
N PHE A 6 -10.10 -3.50 1.44
CA PHE A 6 -8.69 -3.10 1.59
C PHE A 6 -7.90 -3.41 0.33
N SER A 7 -8.09 -4.59 -0.23
CA SER A 7 -7.37 -4.98 -1.46
C SER A 7 -7.71 -4.05 -2.61
N ARG A 8 -8.99 -3.68 -2.73
CA ARG A 8 -9.43 -2.77 -3.79
C ARG A 8 -8.83 -1.39 -3.61
N ALA A 9 -8.86 -0.88 -2.39
CA ALA A 9 -8.30 0.42 -2.08
C ALA A 9 -6.78 0.44 -2.31
N ALA A 10 -6.10 -0.62 -1.89
CA ALA A 10 -4.66 -0.73 -2.08
C ALA A 10 -4.29 -0.77 -3.56
N ARG A 11 -5.09 -1.47 -4.37
CA ARG A 11 -4.85 -1.56 -5.80
C ARG A 11 -5.01 -0.19 -6.47
N THR A 12 -6.08 0.52 -6.14
CA THR A 12 -6.32 1.85 -6.68
C THR A 12 -5.23 2.82 -6.25
N TYR A 13 -4.85 2.76 -4.98
CA TYR A 13 -3.80 3.61 -4.44
C TYR A 13 -2.45 3.30 -5.10
N GLY A 14 -2.18 2.01 -5.30
CA GLY A 14 -0.96 1.58 -5.95
C GLY A 14 -0.84 2.08 -7.39
N ASP A 15 -1.94 2.04 -8.13
CA ASP A 15 -1.96 2.55 -9.50
C ASP A 15 -1.65 4.05 -9.53
N THR A 16 -2.24 4.80 -8.63
CA THR A 16 -2.00 6.24 -8.52
C THR A 16 -0.55 6.51 -8.13
N LEU A 17 -0.04 5.78 -7.15
CA LEU A 17 1.35 5.89 -6.72
C LEU A 17 2.32 5.59 -7.84
N PHE A 18 2.04 4.53 -8.60
CA PHE A 18 2.90 4.15 -9.71
C PHE A 18 2.95 5.27 -10.75
N ARG A 19 1.81 5.84 -11.09
CA ARG A 19 1.76 6.94 -12.05
C ARG A 19 2.58 8.14 -11.59
N VAL A 20 2.38 8.53 -10.35
CA VAL A 20 3.08 9.69 -9.79
C VAL A 20 4.58 9.42 -9.74
N ALA A 21 4.96 8.24 -9.26
CA ALA A 21 6.36 7.88 -9.15
C ALA A 21 7.02 7.75 -10.52
N TYR A 22 6.32 7.15 -11.48
CA TYR A 22 6.84 7.02 -12.83
C TYR A 22 7.06 8.38 -13.47
N HIS A 23 6.12 9.29 -13.26
CA HIS A 23 6.22 10.63 -13.81
C HIS A 23 7.42 11.40 -13.22
N ALA A 24 7.63 11.22 -11.92
CA ALA A 24 8.73 11.90 -11.22
C ALA A 24 10.09 11.30 -11.54
N LEU A 25 10.17 9.97 -11.56
CA LEU A 25 11.45 9.26 -11.70
C LEU A 25 11.76 8.91 -13.16
N GLN A 26 10.75 8.82 -13.99
CA GLN A 26 10.87 8.41 -15.39
C GLN A 26 11.62 7.10 -15.56
N ASN A 27 11.40 6.20 -14.61
CA ASN A 27 12.02 4.89 -14.58
C ASN A 27 11.00 3.91 -14.01
N ARG A 28 10.60 2.94 -14.84
CA ARG A 28 9.56 2.00 -14.48
C ARG A 28 9.96 1.12 -13.31
N ALA A 29 11.18 0.62 -13.31
CA ALA A 29 11.65 -0.25 -12.24
C ALA A 29 11.66 0.48 -10.89
N ASP A 30 12.14 1.72 -10.90
CA ASP A 30 12.17 2.54 -9.68
C ASP A 30 10.75 2.87 -9.22
N ALA A 31 9.86 3.17 -10.16
CA ALA A 31 8.46 3.47 -9.82
C ALA A 31 7.77 2.26 -9.20
N GLU A 32 8.02 1.07 -9.75
CA GLU A 32 7.46 -0.16 -9.19
C GLU A 32 8.00 -0.43 -7.78
N ASP A 33 9.28 -0.16 -7.58
CA ASP A 33 9.90 -0.36 -6.28
C ASP A 33 9.29 0.57 -5.22
N VAL A 34 9.09 1.83 -5.57
CA VAL A 34 8.45 2.79 -4.66
C VAL A 34 7.02 2.33 -4.34
N MET A 35 6.26 1.95 -5.36
CA MET A 35 4.90 1.49 -5.18
C MET A 35 4.84 0.28 -4.25
N GLN A 36 5.69 -0.71 -4.48
CA GLN A 36 5.71 -1.91 -3.68
C GLN A 36 6.10 -1.62 -2.23
N THR A 37 7.08 -0.75 -2.03
CA THR A 37 7.52 -0.38 -0.69
C THR A 37 6.39 0.28 0.10
N VAL A 38 5.69 1.21 -0.52
CA VAL A 38 4.59 1.91 0.15
C VAL A 38 3.44 0.96 0.45
N LEU A 39 3.09 0.11 -0.50
CA LEU A 39 2.00 -0.86 -0.29
C LEU A 39 2.35 -1.85 0.82
N LEU A 40 3.62 -2.26 0.89
CA LEU A 40 4.06 -3.17 1.93
C LEU A 40 3.95 -2.52 3.31
N ARG A 41 4.35 -1.26 3.43
CA ARG A 41 4.23 -0.52 4.67
C ARG A 41 2.78 -0.34 5.09
N LEU A 42 1.93 -0.08 4.12
CA LEU A 42 0.49 0.05 4.39
C LEU A 42 -0.07 -1.25 4.93
N TYR A 43 0.33 -2.36 4.34
CA TYR A 43 -0.11 -3.68 4.76
C TYR A 43 0.38 -4.00 6.17
N GLU A 44 1.62 -3.68 6.48
CA GLU A 44 2.19 -3.88 7.81
C GLU A 44 1.48 -3.02 8.85
N SER A 45 1.17 -1.77 8.52
CA SER A 45 0.43 -0.89 9.40
C SER A 45 -0.94 -1.47 9.72
N ARG A 46 -1.61 -2.04 8.72
CA ARG A 46 -2.89 -2.67 8.93
C ARG A 46 -2.78 -3.85 9.89
N LYS A 47 -1.75 -4.66 9.72
CA LYS A 47 -1.51 -5.81 10.61
C LYS A 47 -1.28 -5.37 12.05
N GLU A 48 -0.47 -4.35 12.24
CA GLU A 48 -0.19 -3.81 13.57
C GLU A 48 -1.46 -3.27 14.21
N PHE A 49 -2.26 -2.55 13.44
CA PHE A 49 -3.52 -1.99 13.94
C PHE A 49 -4.48 -3.10 14.37
N GLU A 50 -4.61 -4.14 13.56
CA GLU A 50 -5.48 -5.27 13.89
C GLU A 50 -4.98 -6.00 15.13
N SER A 51 -3.66 -6.15 15.26
CA SER A 51 -3.06 -6.81 16.40
C SER A 51 -3.31 -6.03 17.68
N GLU A 52 -3.14 -4.72 17.65
CA GLU A 52 -3.42 -3.86 18.80
C GLU A 52 -4.89 -3.92 19.21
N THR A 53 -5.78 -3.87 18.24
CA THR A 53 -7.20 -3.95 18.50
C THR A 53 -7.56 -5.30 19.13
N HIS A 54 -6.94 -6.36 18.66
CA HIS A 54 -7.16 -7.70 19.18
C HIS A 54 -6.68 -7.81 20.64
N LEU A 55 -5.53 -7.22 20.92
CA LEU A 55 -4.95 -7.26 22.26
C LEU A 55 -5.78 -6.49 23.29
N LYS A 56 -6.49 -5.48 22.85
CA LYS A 56 -7.34 -4.68 23.74
C LYS A 56 -8.61 -5.40 24.16
N HIS A 57 -8.97 -6.43 23.47
CA HIS A 57 -10.14 -7.24 23.79
C HIS A 57 -9.76 -8.51 24.53
#